data_0af586627fdb474242d3f23eab074d2d
#
_entry.id   0af586627fdb474242d3f23eab074d2d
#
_cell.length_a   1.000
_cell.length_b   1.000
_cell.length_c   1.000
_cell.angle_alpha   90.00
_cell.angle_beta   90.00
_cell.angle_gamma   90.00
#
_symmetry.space_group_name_H-M   'P 1'
#
loop_
_entity.id
_entity.type
_entity.pdbx_description
1 polymer ?
#
loop_
_entity_poly.entity_id
_entity_poly.type
_entity_poly.pdbx_seq_one_letter_code
_entity_poly.pdbx_strand_id
1 'polypeptide(L)'
;MSYKEVLNKGLKRAYEFTIASADFNTKLESKIEEVKKSVKIDGFRPGKVPNNIIMQKHGEAINNEVLNAVINENVSKIIQEGKHRPVSQPKVDYKDKEQEKKDIDKTFKIEFEVFPEIKLADFTKIEIESTSVKLDKKEIDKRIDLSLIHISEPTRRS
;
A
#
# COMPACT_ATOMS: atom_id res chain seq x y z
N MET A 1 21.60 8.01 4.34
CA MET A 1 20.92 7.42 3.19
C MET A 1 20.46 8.53 2.27
N SER A 2 20.69 8.44 0.98
CA SER A 2 20.23 9.44 0.02
C SER A 2 19.11 8.84 -0.81
N TYR A 3 17.92 9.41 -0.69
CA TYR A 3 16.82 9.11 -1.61
C TYR A 3 16.46 10.39 -2.38
N LYS A 4 16.03 10.23 -3.61
CA LYS A 4 15.68 11.33 -4.51
C LYS A 4 14.23 11.15 -4.97
N GLU A 5 13.44 12.19 -4.84
CA GLU A 5 12.10 12.22 -5.41
C GLU A 5 12.19 12.37 -6.93
N VAL A 6 11.63 11.39 -7.67
CA VAL A 6 11.67 11.35 -9.14
C VAL A 6 10.33 11.79 -9.73
N LEU A 7 9.23 11.48 -9.07
CA LEU A 7 7.90 11.80 -9.55
C LEU A 7 6.99 12.23 -8.42
N ASN A 8 6.36 13.41 -8.62
CA ASN A 8 5.36 13.96 -7.73
C ASN A 8 4.20 14.52 -8.58
N LYS A 9 3.34 13.62 -9.09
CA LYS A 9 2.17 14.00 -9.89
C LYS A 9 0.88 13.48 -9.26
N GLY A 10 0.04 14.39 -8.79
CA GLY A 10 -1.24 14.03 -8.18
C GLY A 10 -1.07 13.12 -6.98
N LEU A 11 -1.59 11.90 -7.07
CA LEU A 11 -1.52 10.90 -5.99
C LEU A 11 -0.32 9.95 -6.13
N LYS A 12 0.36 9.95 -7.29
CA LYS A 12 1.50 9.06 -7.54
C LYS A 12 2.80 9.69 -7.06
N ARG A 13 3.57 8.91 -6.31
CA ARG A 13 4.91 9.26 -5.83
C ARG A 13 5.89 8.22 -6.29
N ALA A 14 7.04 8.68 -6.77
CA ALA A 14 8.15 7.79 -7.08
C ALA A 14 9.43 8.33 -6.46
N TYR A 15 10.13 7.45 -5.77
CA TYR A 15 11.41 7.72 -5.13
C TYR A 15 12.48 6.78 -5.67
N GLU A 16 13.67 7.30 -5.80
CA GLU A 16 14.86 6.53 -6.15
C GLU A 16 15.80 6.52 -4.96
N PHE A 17 16.26 5.35 -4.56
CA PHE A 17 17.22 5.21 -3.46
C PHE A 17 18.30 4.22 -3.82
N THR A 18 19.48 4.44 -3.26
CA THR A 18 20.65 3.61 -3.47
C THR A 18 21.03 2.90 -2.19
N ILE A 19 21.24 1.61 -2.27
CA ILE A 19 21.70 0.77 -1.16
C ILE A 19 23.21 0.62 -1.31
N ALA A 20 23.95 1.06 -0.29
CA ALA A 20 25.38 0.87 -0.22
C ALA A 20 25.72 -0.63 -0.08
N SER A 21 26.71 -1.09 -0.82
CA SER A 21 27.18 -2.48 -0.78
C SER A 21 27.67 -2.89 0.61
N ALA A 22 28.23 -1.97 1.38
CA ALA A 22 28.68 -2.21 2.76
C ALA A 22 27.53 -2.59 3.69
N ASP A 23 26.41 -1.85 3.65
CA ASP A 23 25.22 -2.11 4.48
C ASP A 23 24.57 -3.45 4.10
N PHE A 24 24.55 -3.76 2.80
CA PHE A 24 24.06 -5.03 2.31
C PHE A 24 24.90 -6.21 2.81
N ASN A 25 26.24 -6.12 2.70
CA ASN A 25 27.16 -7.17 3.13
C ASN A 25 27.06 -7.42 4.64
N THR A 26 26.96 -6.39 5.46
CA THR A 26 26.79 -6.54 6.93
C THR A 26 25.53 -7.31 7.28
N LYS A 27 24.41 -7.01 6.61
CA LYS A 27 23.14 -7.73 6.81
C LYS A 27 23.18 -9.15 6.27
N LEU A 28 23.89 -9.36 5.19
CA LEU A 28 24.10 -10.67 4.60
C LEU A 28 24.90 -11.57 5.54
N GLU A 29 25.96 -11.06 6.15
CA GLU A 29 26.75 -11.81 7.14
C GLU A 29 25.89 -12.18 8.37
N SER A 30 25.15 -11.23 8.90
CA SER A 30 24.24 -11.47 10.02
C SER A 30 23.20 -12.54 9.70
N LYS A 31 22.65 -12.51 8.48
CA LYS A 31 21.66 -13.51 8.04
C LYS A 31 22.28 -14.90 7.84
N ILE A 32 23.51 -14.97 7.31
CA ILE A 32 24.24 -16.22 7.20
C ILE A 32 24.45 -16.85 8.59
N GLU A 33 24.78 -16.05 9.62
CA GLU A 33 24.94 -16.55 10.98
C GLU A 33 23.64 -17.08 11.58
N GLU A 34 22.51 -16.44 11.30
CA GLU A 34 21.19 -16.95 11.71
C GLU A 34 20.87 -18.27 11.03
N VAL A 35 21.03 -18.33 9.71
CA VAL A 35 20.78 -19.54 8.91
C VAL A 35 21.69 -20.67 9.34
N LYS A 36 22.97 -20.39 9.66
CA LYS A 36 23.92 -21.37 10.18
C LYS A 36 23.45 -22.10 11.45
N LYS A 37 22.69 -21.39 12.30
CA LYS A 37 22.15 -21.97 13.54
C LYS A 37 20.94 -22.87 13.29
N SER A 38 20.17 -22.58 12.24
CA SER A 38 18.88 -23.24 11.96
C SER A 38 18.98 -24.37 10.94
N VAL A 39 19.90 -24.27 9.97
CA VAL A 39 19.98 -25.22 8.84
C VAL A 39 20.69 -26.50 9.25
N LYS A 40 20.05 -27.63 8.91
CA LYS A 40 20.65 -28.96 8.95
C LYS A 40 21.18 -29.32 7.56
N ILE A 41 22.47 -29.51 7.47
CA ILE A 41 23.12 -29.97 6.23
C ILE A 41 23.75 -31.33 6.51
N ASP A 42 23.50 -32.30 5.63
CA ASP A 42 24.02 -33.64 5.76
C ASP A 42 25.56 -33.62 5.80
N GLY A 43 26.16 -34.31 6.74
CA GLY A 43 27.59 -34.32 6.98
C GLY A 43 28.15 -33.25 7.91
N PHE A 44 27.31 -32.32 8.38
CA PHE A 44 27.74 -31.25 9.29
C PHE A 44 26.83 -31.16 10.53
N ARG A 45 27.43 -30.89 11.68
CA ARG A 45 26.70 -30.63 12.92
C ARG A 45 26.03 -29.24 12.83
N PRO A 46 24.76 -29.08 13.24
CA PRO A 46 24.08 -27.77 13.30
C PRO A 46 24.95 -26.71 14.01
N GLY A 47 25.10 -25.53 13.39
CA GLY A 47 25.92 -24.44 13.90
C GLY A 47 27.41 -24.50 13.55
N LYS A 48 27.92 -25.62 12.97
CA LYS A 48 29.34 -25.75 12.56
C LYS A 48 29.52 -25.87 11.05
N VAL A 49 28.56 -25.49 10.27
CA VAL A 49 28.63 -25.49 8.81
C VAL A 49 29.52 -24.34 8.33
N PRO A 50 30.48 -24.57 7.43
CA PRO A 50 31.25 -23.49 6.82
C PRO A 50 30.37 -22.56 5.97
N ASN A 51 30.64 -21.25 6.03
CA ASN A 51 29.85 -20.25 5.29
C ASN A 51 29.82 -20.51 3.78
N ASN A 52 30.91 -21.00 3.21
CA ASN A 52 31.01 -21.34 1.77
C ASN A 52 29.97 -22.38 1.34
N ILE A 53 29.69 -23.38 2.17
CA ILE A 53 28.71 -24.44 1.88
C ILE A 53 27.29 -23.91 1.98
N ILE A 54 27.03 -23.02 2.95
CA ILE A 54 25.75 -22.34 3.09
C ILE A 54 25.50 -21.47 1.87
N MET A 55 26.50 -20.70 1.44
CA MET A 55 26.40 -19.84 0.26
C MET A 55 26.19 -20.62 -1.03
N GLN A 56 26.81 -21.81 -1.18
CA GLN A 56 26.62 -22.67 -2.35
C GLN A 56 25.19 -23.27 -2.40
N LYS A 57 24.65 -23.69 -1.26
CA LYS A 57 23.33 -24.35 -1.23
C LYS A 57 22.15 -23.39 -1.11
N HIS A 58 22.32 -22.31 -0.37
CA HIS A 58 21.24 -21.38 -0.01
C HIS A 58 21.57 -19.92 -0.34
N GLY A 59 22.66 -19.64 -1.03
CA GLY A 59 23.16 -18.29 -1.27
C GLY A 59 22.16 -17.40 -2.01
N GLU A 60 21.50 -17.91 -3.06
CA GLU A 60 20.49 -17.15 -3.80
C GLU A 60 19.26 -16.82 -2.93
N ALA A 61 18.78 -17.79 -2.15
CA ALA A 61 17.64 -17.58 -1.26
C ALA A 61 17.98 -16.55 -0.18
N ILE A 62 19.17 -16.66 0.43
CA ILE A 62 19.63 -15.71 1.47
C ILE A 62 19.81 -14.31 0.86
N ASN A 63 20.41 -14.19 -0.31
CA ASN A 63 20.60 -12.92 -0.99
C ASN A 63 19.26 -12.24 -1.28
N ASN A 64 18.28 -12.98 -1.80
CA ASN A 64 16.96 -12.47 -2.10
C ASN A 64 16.21 -12.05 -0.82
N GLU A 65 16.34 -12.85 0.25
CA GLU A 65 15.71 -12.53 1.54
C GLU A 65 16.31 -11.25 2.14
N VAL A 66 17.63 -11.12 2.16
CA VAL A 66 18.33 -9.92 2.65
C VAL A 66 17.99 -8.71 1.79
N LEU A 67 17.96 -8.87 0.47
CA LEU A 67 17.61 -7.80 -0.46
C LEU A 67 16.20 -7.28 -0.17
N ASN A 68 15.23 -8.18 -0.05
CA ASN A 68 13.84 -7.82 0.27
C ASN A 68 13.72 -7.16 1.65
N ALA A 69 14.46 -7.64 2.64
CA ALA A 69 14.46 -7.05 3.98
C ALA A 69 15.01 -5.61 3.96
N VAL A 70 16.14 -5.39 3.25
CA VAL A 70 16.74 -4.05 3.10
C VAL A 70 15.83 -3.11 2.32
N ILE A 71 15.21 -3.59 1.25
CA ILE A 71 14.26 -2.80 0.46
C ILE A 71 13.07 -2.38 1.34
N ASN A 72 12.44 -3.33 2.03
CA ASN A 72 11.28 -3.06 2.88
C ASN A 72 11.60 -2.06 4.02
N GLU A 73 12.79 -2.17 4.60
CA GLU A 73 13.24 -1.21 5.62
C GLU A 73 13.39 0.21 5.04
N ASN A 74 14.02 0.34 3.87
CA ASN A 74 14.18 1.63 3.20
C ASN A 74 12.84 2.22 2.76
N VAL A 75 11.96 1.40 2.19
CA VAL A 75 10.59 1.79 1.82
C VAL A 75 9.83 2.31 3.04
N SER A 76 9.90 1.60 4.17
CA SER A 76 9.25 2.01 5.41
C SER A 76 9.78 3.34 5.93
N LYS A 77 11.09 3.56 5.87
CA LYS A 77 11.72 4.83 6.27
C LYS A 77 11.25 5.99 5.39
N ILE A 78 11.24 5.81 4.05
CA ILE A 78 10.79 6.84 3.10
C ILE A 78 9.32 7.22 3.35
N ILE A 79 8.47 6.22 3.60
CA ILE A 79 7.05 6.43 3.90
C ILE A 79 6.87 7.20 5.23
N GLN A 80 7.64 6.85 6.27
CA GLN A 80 7.57 7.49 7.58
C GLN A 80 8.10 8.93 7.55
N GLU A 81 9.26 9.16 6.95
CA GLU A 81 9.86 10.49 6.82
C GLU A 81 8.99 11.44 5.98
N GLY A 82 8.42 10.94 4.88
CA GLY A 82 7.49 11.69 4.03
C GLY A 82 6.08 11.85 4.63
N LYS A 83 5.79 11.23 5.77
CA LYS A 83 4.44 11.17 6.38
C LYS A 83 3.36 10.74 5.36
N HIS A 84 3.77 9.94 4.40
CA HIS A 84 2.87 9.45 3.37
C HIS A 84 1.99 8.31 3.89
N ARG A 85 0.74 8.28 3.45
CA ARG A 85 -0.17 7.14 3.68
C ARG A 85 -0.36 6.42 2.36
N PRO A 86 0.36 5.32 2.10
CA PRO A 86 0.19 4.58 0.86
C PRO A 86 -1.17 3.89 0.83
N VAL A 87 -1.82 3.92 -0.34
CA VAL A 87 -3.09 3.24 -0.60
C VAL A 87 -2.88 1.75 -0.86
N SER A 88 -1.78 1.43 -1.52
CA SER A 88 -1.41 0.07 -1.93
C SER A 88 0.03 -0.24 -1.59
N GLN A 89 0.40 -1.52 -1.70
CA GLN A 89 1.80 -1.92 -1.54
C GLN A 89 2.69 -1.21 -2.57
N PRO A 90 3.82 -0.62 -2.15
CA PRO A 90 4.77 0.00 -3.05
C PRO A 90 5.31 -0.99 -4.08
N LYS A 91 5.34 -0.57 -5.35
CA LYS A 91 6.01 -1.31 -6.41
C LYS A 91 7.48 -0.93 -6.41
N VAL A 92 8.34 -1.93 -6.39
CA VAL A 92 9.79 -1.73 -6.41
C VAL A 92 10.33 -2.26 -7.73
N ASP A 93 10.93 -1.38 -8.51
CA ASP A 93 11.60 -1.71 -9.75
C ASP A 93 13.11 -1.58 -9.57
N TYR A 94 13.82 -2.56 -10.06
CA TYR A 94 15.28 -2.56 -10.09
C TYR A 94 15.76 -1.91 -11.39
N LYS A 95 16.52 -0.83 -11.27
CA LYS A 95 16.93 -0.02 -12.44
C LYS A 95 18.09 -0.63 -13.21
N ASP A 96 18.98 -1.35 -12.55
CA ASP A 96 20.19 -1.93 -13.15
C ASP A 96 20.06 -3.43 -13.38
N LYS A 97 19.40 -3.82 -14.49
CA LYS A 97 19.27 -5.23 -14.87
C LYS A 97 20.58 -5.89 -15.34
N GLU A 98 21.65 -5.12 -15.54
CA GLU A 98 22.85 -5.61 -16.23
C GLU A 98 24.09 -5.82 -15.36
N GLN A 99 24.05 -5.53 -14.04
CA GLN A 99 25.26 -5.63 -13.23
C GLN A 99 25.08 -6.53 -11.99
N GLU A 100 25.23 -7.82 -12.18
CA GLU A 100 25.45 -8.82 -11.10
C GLU A 100 26.81 -8.68 -10.37
N LYS A 101 27.46 -7.53 -10.44
CA LYS A 101 28.71 -7.31 -9.70
C LYS A 101 28.41 -7.07 -8.23
N LYS A 102 29.00 -7.90 -7.37
CA LYS A 102 28.78 -7.95 -5.91
C LYS A 102 29.16 -6.67 -5.15
N ASP A 103 29.91 -5.75 -5.76
CA ASP A 103 30.52 -4.59 -5.11
C ASP A 103 29.99 -3.24 -5.61
N ILE A 104 28.86 -3.20 -6.29
CA ILE A 104 28.29 -1.96 -6.82
C ILE A 104 27.03 -1.61 -6.04
N ASP A 105 26.91 -0.32 -5.71
CA ASP A 105 25.70 0.24 -5.10
C ASP A 105 24.47 0.00 -5.99
N LYS A 106 23.43 -0.58 -5.41
CA LYS A 106 22.23 -0.97 -6.15
C LYS A 106 21.17 0.14 -6.05
N THR A 107 20.70 0.61 -7.21
CA THR A 107 19.68 1.66 -7.27
C THR A 107 18.29 1.05 -7.53
N PHE A 108 17.36 1.41 -6.67
CA PHE A 108 15.97 0.96 -6.73
C PHE A 108 15.03 2.15 -6.93
N LYS A 109 14.00 1.92 -7.72
CA LYS A 109 12.90 2.86 -7.89
C LYS A 109 11.66 2.29 -7.21
N ILE A 110 11.04 3.11 -6.34
CA ILE A 110 9.79 2.77 -5.67
C ILE A 110 8.70 3.64 -6.26
N GLU A 111 7.57 3.04 -6.59
CA GLU A 111 6.35 3.74 -6.98
C GLU A 111 5.20 3.34 -6.06
N PHE A 112 4.49 4.33 -5.52
CA PHE A 112 3.29 4.11 -4.73
C PHE A 112 2.30 5.26 -4.86
N GLU A 113 1.05 4.98 -4.53
CA GLU A 113 -0.02 5.95 -4.52
C GLU A 113 -0.35 6.34 -3.08
N VAL A 114 -0.55 7.63 -2.84
CA VAL A 114 -0.89 8.18 -1.51
C VAL A 114 -2.33 8.62 -1.47
N PHE A 115 -2.93 8.60 -0.27
CA PHE A 115 -4.24 9.20 -0.06
C PHE A 115 -4.16 10.72 -0.25
N PRO A 116 -5.17 11.32 -0.90
CA PRO A 116 -5.25 12.77 -1.01
C PRO A 116 -5.51 13.42 0.35
N GLU A 117 -4.92 14.57 0.60
CA GLU A 117 -5.31 15.43 1.71
C GLU A 117 -6.65 16.10 1.38
N ILE A 118 -7.71 15.61 2.01
CA ILE A 118 -9.05 16.15 1.81
C ILE A 118 -9.25 17.30 2.81
N LYS A 119 -9.33 18.53 2.31
CA LYS A 119 -9.78 19.67 3.10
C LYS A 119 -11.31 19.66 3.10
N LEU A 120 -11.89 19.30 4.22
CA LEU A 120 -13.34 19.33 4.38
C LEU A 120 -13.83 20.78 4.31
N ALA A 121 -14.93 21.00 3.57
CA ALA A 121 -15.63 22.27 3.60
C ALA A 121 -16.28 22.48 4.98
N ASP A 122 -16.41 23.72 5.39
CA ASP A 122 -17.06 24.10 6.64
C ASP A 122 -18.57 23.91 6.49
N PHE A 123 -19.10 22.81 7.03
CA PHE A 123 -20.52 22.45 6.90
C PHE A 123 -21.47 23.46 7.59
N THR A 124 -20.96 24.27 8.52
CA THR A 124 -21.74 25.28 9.20
C THR A 124 -22.13 26.46 8.29
N LYS A 125 -21.46 26.59 7.14
CA LYS A 125 -21.69 27.64 6.15
C LYS A 125 -22.55 27.19 4.97
N ILE A 126 -23.01 25.95 4.98
CA ILE A 126 -23.87 25.43 3.92
C ILE A 126 -25.32 25.83 4.21
N GLU A 127 -25.84 26.75 3.41
CA GLU A 127 -27.25 27.11 3.42
C GLU A 127 -28.02 26.09 2.57
N ILE A 128 -28.98 25.42 3.19
CA ILE A 128 -29.88 24.46 2.52
C ILE A 128 -31.23 25.12 2.34
N GLU A 129 -31.64 25.33 1.09
CA GLU A 129 -33.01 25.77 0.79
C GLU A 129 -33.97 24.63 1.10
N SER A 130 -34.77 24.83 2.15
CA SER A 130 -35.83 23.88 2.50
C SER A 130 -37.13 24.33 1.86
N THR A 131 -37.58 23.56 0.88
CA THR A 131 -38.91 23.77 0.30
C THR A 131 -39.98 23.27 1.25
N SER A 132 -40.70 24.20 1.88
CA SER A 132 -41.90 23.86 2.67
C SER A 132 -43.12 23.89 1.76
N VAL A 133 -43.75 22.75 1.55
CA VAL A 133 -45.02 22.67 0.83
C VAL A 133 -46.17 22.99 1.79
N LYS A 134 -46.84 24.10 1.55
CA LYS A 134 -48.11 24.41 2.26
C LYS A 134 -49.24 23.69 1.52
N LEU A 135 -49.78 22.67 2.13
CA LEU A 135 -50.92 21.94 1.59
C LEU A 135 -52.17 22.81 1.79
N ASP A 136 -52.85 23.14 0.69
CA ASP A 136 -54.15 23.77 0.72
C ASP A 136 -55.22 22.77 1.17
N LYS A 137 -56.10 23.19 2.08
CA LYS A 137 -57.21 22.34 2.55
C LYS A 137 -58.02 21.76 1.39
N LYS A 138 -58.25 22.55 0.33
CA LYS A 138 -58.95 22.09 -0.88
C LYS A 138 -58.29 20.95 -1.61
N GLU A 139 -56.96 20.87 -1.60
CA GLU A 139 -56.21 19.74 -2.19
C GLU A 139 -56.25 18.49 -1.31
N ILE A 140 -56.24 18.70 0.00
CA ILE A 140 -56.43 17.60 0.96
C ILE A 140 -57.80 16.99 0.80
N ASP A 141 -58.87 17.82 0.78
CA ASP A 141 -60.24 17.36 0.62
C ASP A 141 -60.45 16.62 -0.73
N LYS A 142 -59.90 17.14 -1.83
CA LYS A 142 -59.92 16.43 -3.14
C LYS A 142 -59.24 15.07 -3.10
N ARG A 143 -58.14 14.94 -2.40
CA ARG A 143 -57.42 13.66 -2.27
C ARG A 143 -58.20 12.69 -1.39
N ILE A 144 -58.86 13.16 -0.35
CA ILE A 144 -59.73 12.35 0.51
C ILE A 144 -60.92 11.84 -0.28
N ASP A 145 -61.58 12.71 -1.07
CA ASP A 145 -62.72 12.34 -1.89
C ASP A 145 -62.35 11.30 -2.95
N LEU A 146 -61.20 11.46 -3.63
CA LEU A 146 -60.68 10.47 -4.57
C LEU A 146 -60.38 9.13 -3.91
N SER A 147 -59.85 9.13 -2.71
CA SER A 147 -59.60 7.91 -1.94
C SER A 147 -60.90 7.21 -1.52
N LEU A 148 -61.94 7.98 -1.12
CA LEU A 148 -63.23 7.44 -0.75
C LEU A 148 -63.95 6.84 -1.95
N ILE A 149 -63.87 7.46 -3.14
CA ILE A 149 -64.43 6.89 -4.40
C ILE A 149 -63.80 5.54 -4.69
N HIS A 150 -62.52 5.35 -4.53
CA HIS A 150 -61.85 4.09 -4.76
C HIS A 150 -62.20 3.00 -3.74
N ILE A 151 -62.54 3.36 -2.53
CA ILE A 151 -62.96 2.39 -1.49
C ILE A 151 -64.45 2.03 -1.64
N SER A 152 -65.27 2.94 -2.16
CA SER A 152 -66.71 2.75 -2.26
C SER A 152 -67.21 2.21 -3.60
N GLU A 153 -66.33 2.00 -4.61
CA GLU A 153 -66.71 1.37 -5.87
C GLU A 153 -66.82 -0.15 -5.67
N PRO A 154 -68.03 -0.73 -5.65
CA PRO A 154 -68.17 -2.18 -5.58
C PRO A 154 -67.65 -2.76 -6.88
N THR A 155 -66.70 -3.69 -6.81
CA THR A 155 -66.28 -4.51 -7.92
C THR A 155 -67.44 -5.21 -8.52
N ARG A 156 -68.05 -4.64 -9.59
CA ARG A 156 -68.99 -5.33 -10.45
C ARG A 156 -68.24 -6.48 -11.16
N ARG A 157 -68.32 -7.67 -10.59
CA ARG A 157 -68.04 -8.89 -11.32
C ARG A 157 -69.21 -9.09 -12.28
N SER A 158 -68.92 -9.01 -13.57
CA SER A 158 -69.71 -9.67 -14.65
C SER A 158 -69.25 -11.09 -14.73
#